data_d5b592a43e8529a915bddf25c5582081
#
_entry.id   d5b592a43e8529a915bddf25c5582081
#
_cell.length_a   1.000
_cell.length_b   1.000
_cell.length_c   1.000
_cell.angle_alpha   90.00
_cell.angle_beta   90.00
_cell.angle_gamma   90.00
#
_symmetry.space_group_name_H-M   'P 1'
#
loop_
_entity.id
_entity.type
_entity.pdbx_description
1 polymer ?
#
loop_
_entity_poly.entity_id
_entity_poly.type
_entity_poly.pdbx_seq_one_letter_code
_entity_poly.pdbx_strand_id
1 'polypeptide(L)'
;MKAVVLAAGEGTRLRPLTRTRPKPMIPIGNQPLLEHVLEAAREAGIEEFVFVVGYKRERIQSYFGDGDDWDVDIEYAVQKTQLGTGHGLLQAESQVEGEFIALNGDRIVEPSAISAVMDERRSTGKSIIAVTRHEHPENYGVVELEGRTVRSIEEKPPAYTVQTDYINAGVYGLDDSIFEDLRSAEAEGELGITTALRERRDGLRAVPFDGLWLDVSHLWDVLSVNGRVLDRLEPSESSTAAIHERVTVVDQTSLGSDVRIRPGATVLPGTSLGDNVVIGSNAVVANAVVLPDARIGDGAVVRDCIVGENASIGPNATVEGGETNVVVDNDVYEQVRLGGVVGDNGSLGGGVTLSPGTVLGNQTTVESGCHVSGRIEHDAVVRRG
;
A
#
# COMPACT_ATOMS: atom_id res chain seq x y z
N MET A 1 -22.70 10.93 -5.99
CA MET A 1 -21.45 11.69 -5.77
C MET A 1 -20.33 10.81 -6.26
N LYS A 2 -19.54 11.26 -7.20
CA LYS A 2 -18.45 10.49 -7.83
C LYS A 2 -17.18 10.52 -6.93
N ALA A 3 -16.36 9.48 -6.97
CA ALA A 3 -15.03 9.49 -6.34
C ALA A 3 -13.92 9.62 -7.38
N VAL A 4 -12.96 10.51 -7.14
CA VAL A 4 -11.71 10.60 -7.88
C VAL A 4 -10.59 9.97 -7.04
N VAL A 5 -10.02 8.85 -7.50
CA VAL A 5 -8.99 8.11 -6.77
C VAL A 5 -7.63 8.33 -7.41
N LEU A 6 -6.69 8.89 -6.66
CA LEU A 6 -5.35 9.23 -7.12
C LEU A 6 -4.42 8.00 -7.04
N ALA A 7 -4.22 7.32 -8.14
CA ALA A 7 -3.50 6.06 -8.25
C ALA A 7 -2.30 6.11 -9.24
N ALA A 8 -1.78 7.32 -9.56
CA ALA A 8 -0.73 7.50 -10.56
C ALA A 8 0.71 7.33 -10.02
N GLY A 9 0.91 7.23 -8.69
CA GLY A 9 2.21 7.24 -8.04
C GLY A 9 3.09 6.03 -8.35
N GLU A 10 4.40 6.23 -8.55
CA GLU A 10 5.36 5.15 -8.80
C GLU A 10 5.70 4.33 -7.54
N GLY A 11 5.81 4.99 -6.38
CA GLY A 11 6.18 4.33 -5.11
C GLY A 11 7.64 3.86 -5.07
N THR A 12 8.59 4.72 -5.41
CA THR A 12 10.02 4.38 -5.54
C THR A 12 10.65 3.79 -4.28
N ARG A 13 10.18 4.18 -3.07
CA ARG A 13 10.63 3.65 -1.78
C ARG A 13 10.28 2.17 -1.55
N LEU A 14 9.30 1.66 -2.29
CA LEU A 14 8.85 0.27 -2.23
C LEU A 14 9.57 -0.64 -3.25
N ARG A 15 10.59 -0.13 -3.95
CA ARG A 15 11.44 -0.97 -4.82
C ARG A 15 12.13 -2.05 -3.99
N PRO A 16 12.17 -3.30 -4.45
CA PRO A 16 12.01 -3.77 -5.83
C PRO A 16 10.56 -4.01 -6.28
N LEU A 17 9.57 -4.07 -5.38
CA LEU A 17 8.19 -4.44 -5.70
C LEU A 17 7.57 -3.54 -6.79
N THR A 18 7.80 -2.23 -6.69
CA THR A 18 7.21 -1.25 -7.62
C THR A 18 7.93 -1.12 -8.96
N ARG A 19 8.96 -1.94 -9.22
CA ARG A 19 9.53 -2.03 -10.57
C ARG A 19 8.62 -2.73 -11.58
N THR A 20 7.76 -3.63 -11.13
CA THR A 20 6.89 -4.47 -11.97
C THR A 20 5.41 -4.09 -11.87
N ARG A 21 5.01 -3.41 -10.79
CA ARG A 21 3.64 -2.93 -10.52
C ARG A 21 3.65 -1.53 -9.93
N PRO A 22 2.60 -0.71 -10.12
CA PRO A 22 2.50 0.58 -9.44
C PRO A 22 2.16 0.37 -7.96
N LYS A 23 2.46 1.35 -7.08
CA LYS A 23 2.19 1.28 -5.63
C LYS A 23 0.76 0.84 -5.30
N PRO A 24 -0.31 1.36 -5.94
CA PRO A 24 -1.68 0.94 -5.66
C PRO A 24 -1.98 -0.55 -5.93
N MET A 25 -1.10 -1.24 -6.66
CA MET A 25 -1.22 -2.67 -6.96
C MET A 25 -0.36 -3.58 -6.05
N ILE A 26 0.21 -3.05 -4.97
CA ILE A 26 0.87 -3.86 -3.95
C ILE A 26 -0.20 -4.63 -3.17
N PRO A 27 -0.11 -5.98 -3.08
CA PRO A 27 -1.11 -6.75 -2.37
C PRO A 27 -0.97 -6.64 -0.86
N ILE A 28 -2.10 -6.44 -0.21
CA ILE A 28 -2.29 -6.46 1.24
C ILE A 28 -3.48 -7.40 1.51
N GLY A 29 -3.30 -8.46 2.28
CA GLY A 29 -4.34 -9.47 2.47
C GLY A 29 -4.75 -10.18 1.18
N ASN A 30 -3.84 -10.28 0.20
CA ASN A 30 -4.05 -10.77 -1.17
C ASN A 30 -4.89 -9.86 -2.10
N GLN A 31 -5.31 -8.69 -1.65
CA GLN A 31 -6.00 -7.69 -2.48
C GLN A 31 -5.09 -6.48 -2.73
N PRO A 32 -5.10 -5.86 -3.93
CA PRO A 32 -4.38 -4.60 -4.17
C PRO A 32 -4.77 -3.49 -3.19
N LEU A 33 -3.83 -2.63 -2.80
CA LEU A 33 -4.13 -1.44 -1.99
C LEU A 33 -5.31 -0.63 -2.54
N LEU A 34 -5.38 -0.47 -3.86
CA LEU A 34 -6.44 0.30 -4.52
C LEU A 34 -7.81 -0.35 -4.37
N GLU A 35 -7.87 -1.68 -4.25
CA GLU A 35 -9.13 -2.39 -4.04
C GLU A 35 -9.71 -2.09 -2.66
N HIS A 36 -8.89 -2.06 -1.61
CA HIS A 36 -9.34 -1.63 -0.29
C HIS A 36 -9.91 -0.21 -0.29
N VAL A 37 -9.34 0.70 -1.10
CA VAL A 37 -9.85 2.07 -1.26
C VAL A 37 -11.19 2.08 -2.01
N LEU A 38 -11.30 1.30 -3.08
CA LEU A 38 -12.54 1.13 -3.85
C LEU A 38 -13.66 0.58 -2.95
N GLU A 39 -13.39 -0.53 -2.23
CA GLU A 39 -14.37 -1.18 -1.37
C GLU A 39 -14.85 -0.26 -0.24
N ALA A 40 -13.94 0.47 0.41
CA ALA A 40 -14.30 1.43 1.45
C ALA A 40 -15.19 2.56 0.90
N ALA A 41 -14.92 3.04 -0.31
CA ALA A 41 -15.73 4.07 -0.95
C ALA A 41 -17.09 3.52 -1.41
N ARG A 42 -17.14 2.30 -1.94
CA ARG A 42 -18.38 1.61 -2.31
C ARG A 42 -19.28 1.36 -1.09
N GLU A 43 -18.71 0.90 0.02
CA GLU A 43 -19.43 0.72 1.28
C GLU A 43 -19.95 2.05 1.85
N ALA A 44 -19.27 3.17 1.57
CA ALA A 44 -19.75 4.52 1.88
C ALA A 44 -20.88 5.00 0.94
N GLY A 45 -21.26 4.21 -0.08
CA GLY A 45 -22.34 4.48 -1.02
C GLY A 45 -21.91 5.23 -2.28
N ILE A 46 -20.65 5.10 -2.70
CA ILE A 46 -20.15 5.65 -3.97
C ILE A 46 -20.18 4.53 -5.02
N GLU A 47 -20.81 4.80 -6.16
CA GLU A 47 -20.98 3.84 -7.27
C GLU A 47 -20.22 4.28 -8.53
N GLU A 48 -19.79 5.55 -8.63
CA GLU A 48 -19.09 6.09 -9.80
C GLU A 48 -17.68 6.54 -9.43
N PHE A 49 -16.68 6.09 -10.18
CA PHE A 49 -15.27 6.34 -9.93
C PHE A 49 -14.53 6.90 -11.14
N VAL A 50 -13.55 7.78 -10.87
CA VAL A 50 -12.52 8.15 -11.82
C VAL A 50 -11.17 7.76 -11.21
N PHE A 51 -10.51 6.77 -11.79
CA PHE A 51 -9.15 6.41 -11.38
C PHE A 51 -8.14 7.25 -12.16
N VAL A 52 -7.40 8.09 -11.44
CA VAL A 52 -6.26 8.83 -12.01
C VAL A 52 -5.05 7.91 -12.00
N VAL A 53 -4.67 7.42 -13.17
CA VAL A 53 -3.61 6.43 -13.35
C VAL A 53 -2.41 7.01 -14.09
N GLY A 54 -1.23 6.44 -13.89
CA GLY A 54 0.01 6.94 -14.51
C GLY A 54 1.02 5.83 -14.76
N TYR A 55 1.98 5.68 -13.87
CA TYR A 55 3.01 4.65 -13.96
C TYR A 55 2.38 3.24 -13.99
N LYS A 56 2.74 2.45 -15.02
CA LYS A 56 2.24 1.06 -15.22
C LYS A 56 0.71 0.93 -15.13
N ARG A 57 0.00 1.91 -15.66
CA ARG A 57 -1.46 2.02 -15.63
C ARG A 57 -2.18 0.78 -16.16
N GLU A 58 -1.54 0.05 -17.08
CA GLU A 58 -2.10 -1.15 -17.72
C GLU A 58 -2.40 -2.24 -16.66
N ARG A 59 -1.61 -2.31 -15.58
CA ARG A 59 -1.85 -3.24 -14.46
C ARG A 59 -3.15 -2.89 -13.72
N ILE A 60 -3.41 -1.61 -13.48
CA ILE A 60 -4.64 -1.14 -12.83
C ILE A 60 -5.84 -1.38 -13.76
N GLN A 61 -5.73 -0.95 -15.02
CA GLN A 61 -6.82 -1.08 -16.00
C GLN A 61 -7.18 -2.55 -16.30
N SER A 62 -6.19 -3.46 -16.34
CA SER A 62 -6.45 -4.89 -16.54
C SER A 62 -7.09 -5.55 -15.33
N TYR A 63 -6.85 -5.05 -14.12
CA TYR A 63 -7.40 -5.61 -12.90
C TYR A 63 -8.83 -5.14 -12.65
N PHE A 64 -9.07 -3.84 -12.73
CA PHE A 64 -10.35 -3.23 -12.37
C PHE A 64 -11.33 -3.13 -13.54
N GLY A 65 -10.87 -3.25 -14.80
CA GLY A 65 -11.74 -3.14 -15.97
C GLY A 65 -12.57 -1.87 -15.98
N ASP A 66 -13.85 -2.00 -16.17
CA ASP A 66 -14.88 -0.96 -16.07
C ASP A 66 -15.63 -0.96 -14.72
N GLY A 67 -15.27 -1.85 -13.81
CA GLY A 67 -15.83 -1.91 -12.45
C GLY A 67 -16.91 -2.96 -12.24
N ASP A 68 -17.30 -3.71 -13.26
CA ASP A 68 -18.38 -4.71 -13.21
C ASP A 68 -18.22 -5.74 -12.07
N ASP A 69 -16.98 -6.18 -11.79
CA ASP A 69 -16.68 -7.16 -10.73
C ASP A 69 -16.96 -6.62 -9.30
N TRP A 70 -17.09 -5.29 -9.15
CA TRP A 70 -17.40 -4.61 -7.88
C TRP A 70 -18.78 -3.94 -7.86
N ASP A 71 -19.62 -4.13 -8.90
CA ASP A 71 -20.90 -3.43 -9.05
C ASP A 71 -20.77 -1.90 -9.02
N VAL A 72 -19.77 -1.33 -9.69
CA VAL A 72 -19.50 0.10 -9.81
C VAL A 72 -19.11 0.48 -11.24
N ASP A 73 -19.16 1.78 -11.57
CA ASP A 73 -18.66 2.33 -12.84
C ASP A 73 -17.28 2.96 -12.66
N ILE A 74 -16.27 2.53 -13.43
CA ILE A 74 -14.90 3.06 -13.37
C ILE A 74 -14.49 3.70 -14.70
N GLU A 75 -14.23 4.99 -14.65
CA GLU A 75 -13.57 5.75 -15.72
C GLU A 75 -12.08 5.97 -15.37
N TYR A 76 -11.25 6.24 -16.38
CA TYR A 76 -9.82 6.45 -16.21
C TYR A 76 -9.37 7.80 -16.72
N ALA A 77 -8.64 8.57 -15.89
CA ALA A 77 -7.89 9.74 -16.27
C ALA A 77 -6.39 9.46 -16.23
N VAL A 78 -5.60 9.99 -17.20
CA VAL A 78 -4.19 9.63 -17.31
C VAL A 78 -3.28 10.77 -16.93
N GLN A 79 -2.54 10.61 -15.83
CA GLN A 79 -1.45 11.50 -15.43
C GLN A 79 -0.14 11.08 -16.11
N LYS A 80 0.26 11.76 -17.18
CA LYS A 80 1.47 11.40 -17.95
C LYS A 80 2.76 11.76 -17.23
N THR A 81 2.76 12.85 -16.48
CA THR A 81 3.92 13.35 -15.72
C THR A 81 3.52 13.50 -14.26
N GLN A 82 4.31 12.94 -13.36
CA GLN A 82 4.02 12.95 -11.92
C GLN A 82 4.49 14.28 -11.32
N LEU A 83 3.62 15.28 -11.32
CA LEU A 83 3.84 16.62 -10.77
C LEU A 83 3.02 16.86 -9.49
N GLY A 84 2.75 15.83 -8.72
CA GLY A 84 2.02 15.89 -7.45
C GLY A 84 0.54 15.51 -7.54
N THR A 85 -0.12 15.45 -6.39
CA THR A 85 -1.51 14.97 -6.23
C THR A 85 -2.52 15.94 -6.83
N GLY A 86 -2.30 17.24 -6.72
CA GLY A 86 -3.15 18.26 -7.34
C GLY A 86 -3.10 18.21 -8.87
N HIS A 87 -1.90 18.02 -9.45
CA HIS A 87 -1.77 17.81 -10.90
C HIS A 87 -2.49 16.52 -11.34
N GLY A 88 -2.46 15.46 -10.50
CA GLY A 88 -3.24 14.25 -10.73
C GLY A 88 -4.74 14.53 -10.77
N LEU A 89 -5.24 15.29 -9.79
CA LEU A 89 -6.65 15.65 -9.71
C LEU A 89 -7.11 16.45 -10.93
N LEU A 90 -6.30 17.37 -11.46
CA LEU A 90 -6.58 18.12 -12.69
C LEU A 90 -6.84 17.24 -13.91
N GLN A 91 -6.26 16.03 -13.97
CA GLN A 91 -6.50 15.12 -15.09
C GLN A 91 -7.93 14.58 -15.13
N ALA A 92 -8.63 14.59 -14.00
CA ALA A 92 -10.00 14.14 -13.88
C ALA A 92 -11.04 15.24 -14.15
N GLU A 93 -10.64 16.48 -14.37
CA GLU A 93 -11.54 17.65 -14.48
C GLU A 93 -12.69 17.44 -15.46
N SER A 94 -12.42 16.87 -16.64
CA SER A 94 -13.45 16.66 -17.68
C SER A 94 -14.48 15.56 -17.36
N GLN A 95 -14.24 14.77 -16.31
CA GLN A 95 -15.06 13.63 -15.91
C GLN A 95 -15.85 13.89 -14.61
N VAL A 96 -15.69 15.10 -14.05
CA VAL A 96 -16.28 15.50 -12.77
C VAL A 96 -17.12 16.77 -12.95
N GLU A 97 -18.37 16.74 -12.44
CA GLU A 97 -19.25 17.89 -12.37
C GLU A 97 -19.79 18.02 -10.94
N GLY A 98 -19.76 19.24 -10.39
CA GLY A 98 -20.29 19.54 -9.07
C GLY A 98 -19.49 18.90 -7.93
N GLU A 99 -20.20 18.33 -6.95
CA GLU A 99 -19.57 17.77 -5.74
C GLU A 99 -19.01 16.36 -5.96
N PHE A 100 -17.81 16.11 -5.44
CA PHE A 100 -17.15 14.81 -5.51
C PHE A 100 -16.25 14.54 -4.28
N ILE A 101 -15.83 13.30 -4.13
CA ILE A 101 -14.83 12.88 -3.15
C ILE A 101 -13.49 12.64 -3.85
N ALA A 102 -12.38 13.20 -3.36
CA ALA A 102 -11.05 12.82 -3.80
C ALA A 102 -10.40 11.92 -2.74
N LEU A 103 -9.77 10.82 -3.19
CA LEU A 103 -9.15 9.80 -2.35
C LEU A 103 -7.71 9.55 -2.79
N ASN A 104 -6.80 9.41 -1.83
CA ASN A 104 -5.48 8.86 -2.12
C ASN A 104 -5.60 7.35 -2.31
N GLY A 105 -5.20 6.83 -3.48
CA GLY A 105 -5.32 5.41 -3.85
C GLY A 105 -4.29 4.47 -3.21
N ASP A 106 -3.53 4.97 -2.24
CA ASP A 106 -2.48 4.26 -1.53
C ASP A 106 -2.67 4.23 -0.01
N ARG A 107 -3.86 4.62 0.48
CA ARG A 107 -4.20 4.67 1.91
C ARG A 107 -5.48 3.90 2.20
N ILE A 108 -5.41 2.95 3.09
CA ILE A 108 -6.59 2.20 3.56
C ILE A 108 -7.27 3.00 4.66
N VAL A 109 -8.54 3.33 4.46
CA VAL A 109 -9.36 4.07 5.42
C VAL A 109 -10.68 3.33 5.66
N GLU A 110 -11.29 3.54 6.81
CA GLU A 110 -12.64 2.99 7.06
C GLU A 110 -13.71 3.72 6.24
N PRO A 111 -14.77 3.00 5.80
CA PRO A 111 -15.91 3.59 5.08
C PRO A 111 -16.54 4.76 5.83
N SER A 112 -16.56 4.70 7.16
CA SER A 112 -17.10 5.75 8.04
C SER A 112 -16.41 7.11 7.88
N ALA A 113 -15.10 7.14 7.59
CA ALA A 113 -14.37 8.37 7.33
C ALA A 113 -14.84 9.04 6.04
N ILE A 114 -15.08 8.24 4.99
CA ILE A 114 -15.59 8.73 3.69
C ILE A 114 -17.01 9.24 3.85
N SER A 115 -17.90 8.46 4.49
CA SER A 115 -19.27 8.86 4.76
C SER A 115 -19.35 10.18 5.55
N ALA A 116 -18.50 10.34 6.59
CA ALA A 116 -18.49 11.55 7.39
C ALA A 116 -18.04 12.79 6.59
N VAL A 117 -17.10 12.63 5.65
CA VAL A 117 -16.69 13.70 4.73
C VAL A 117 -17.84 14.06 3.77
N MET A 118 -18.54 13.06 3.22
CA MET A 118 -19.70 13.27 2.33
C MET A 118 -20.81 14.04 3.06
N ASP A 119 -21.13 13.65 4.28
CA ASP A 119 -22.19 14.29 5.08
C ASP A 119 -21.84 15.72 5.48
N GLU A 120 -20.61 15.99 5.94
CA GLU A 120 -20.15 17.33 6.26
C GLU A 120 -20.12 18.22 5.00
N ARG A 121 -19.72 17.67 3.83
CA ARG A 121 -19.75 18.38 2.56
C ARG A 121 -21.17 18.79 2.18
N ARG A 122 -22.12 17.84 2.18
CA ARG A 122 -23.53 18.10 1.86
C ARG A 122 -24.17 19.10 2.81
N SER A 123 -23.80 19.05 4.11
CA SER A 123 -24.42 19.92 5.13
C SER A 123 -23.91 21.35 5.09
N THR A 124 -22.64 21.56 4.70
CA THR A 124 -21.99 22.87 4.80
C THR A 124 -21.75 23.54 3.46
N GLY A 125 -21.73 22.81 2.34
CA GLY A 125 -21.31 23.28 1.03
C GLY A 125 -19.84 23.72 0.96
N LYS A 126 -19.02 23.39 1.98
CA LYS A 126 -17.61 23.80 2.08
C LYS A 126 -16.68 22.68 1.64
N SER A 127 -15.45 23.01 1.25
CA SER A 127 -14.39 22.01 1.08
C SER A 127 -14.07 21.34 2.41
N ILE A 128 -13.94 20.01 2.37
CA ILE A 128 -13.73 19.17 3.56
C ILE A 128 -12.42 18.39 3.41
N ILE A 129 -11.68 18.23 4.51
CA ILE A 129 -10.54 17.34 4.63
C ILE A 129 -10.75 16.39 5.81
N ALA A 130 -10.59 15.09 5.60
CA ALA A 130 -10.50 14.16 6.72
C ALA A 130 -9.13 14.27 7.39
N VAL A 131 -9.14 14.25 8.72
CA VAL A 131 -7.92 14.26 9.53
C VAL A 131 -7.96 13.13 10.55
N THR A 132 -6.80 12.53 10.81
CA THR A 132 -6.63 11.52 11.86
C THR A 132 -5.39 11.84 12.68
N ARG A 133 -5.22 11.17 13.83
CA ARG A 133 -4.06 11.36 14.70
C ARG A 133 -2.96 10.37 14.32
N HIS A 134 -1.71 10.82 14.38
CA HIS A 134 -0.55 9.97 14.13
C HIS A 134 0.58 10.27 15.13
N GLU A 135 1.34 9.24 15.52
CA GLU A 135 2.47 9.38 16.46
C GLU A 135 3.64 10.18 15.88
N HIS A 136 3.81 10.14 14.54
CA HIS A 136 4.85 10.83 13.79
C HIS A 136 4.23 11.74 12.73
N PRO A 137 3.54 12.84 13.13
CA PRO A 137 2.84 13.72 12.20
C PRO A 137 3.78 14.44 11.23
N GLU A 138 5.05 14.66 11.60
CA GLU A 138 6.09 15.26 10.76
C GLU A 138 6.36 14.54 9.44
N ASN A 139 5.94 13.29 9.34
CA ASN A 139 6.07 12.49 8.11
C ASN A 139 4.95 12.75 7.09
N TYR A 140 3.95 13.54 7.46
CA TYR A 140 2.71 13.77 6.69
C TYR A 140 2.38 15.26 6.56
N GLY A 141 1.27 15.55 5.90
CA GLY A 141 0.68 16.88 5.94
C GLY A 141 0.03 17.14 7.28
N VAL A 142 0.64 17.98 8.12
CA VAL A 142 0.13 18.35 9.44
C VAL A 142 -0.98 19.39 9.31
N VAL A 143 -2.10 19.19 10.02
CA VAL A 143 -3.28 20.03 9.94
C VAL A 143 -3.59 20.67 11.30
N GLU A 144 -3.48 21.98 11.39
CA GLU A 144 -3.87 22.71 12.59
C GLU A 144 -5.34 23.13 12.53
N LEU A 145 -6.05 22.90 13.61
CA LEU A 145 -7.50 23.13 13.70
C LEU A 145 -7.87 24.19 14.74
N GLU A 146 -8.89 24.98 14.42
CA GLU A 146 -9.69 25.74 15.37
C GLU A 146 -11.13 25.22 15.36
N GLY A 147 -11.48 24.36 16.32
CA GLY A 147 -12.68 23.56 16.28
C GLY A 147 -12.69 22.64 15.05
N ARG A 148 -13.58 22.85 14.10
CA ARG A 148 -13.61 22.13 12.80
C ARG A 148 -13.08 22.94 11.63
N THR A 149 -12.61 24.15 11.85
CA THR A 149 -12.01 24.98 10.80
C THR A 149 -10.52 24.71 10.70
N VAL A 150 -10.02 24.50 9.49
CA VAL A 150 -8.59 24.32 9.23
C VAL A 150 -7.89 25.69 9.30
N ARG A 151 -6.88 25.82 10.16
CA ARG A 151 -6.04 27.02 10.29
C ARG A 151 -4.85 26.97 9.34
N SER A 152 -4.17 25.85 9.33
CA SER A 152 -3.00 25.64 8.46
C SER A 152 -2.90 24.18 8.04
N ILE A 153 -2.25 23.97 6.87
CA ILE A 153 -1.80 22.67 6.42
C ILE A 153 -0.34 22.84 6.02
N GLU A 154 0.55 22.08 6.62
CA GLU A 154 1.98 22.09 6.30
C GLU A 154 2.45 20.68 5.93
N GLU A 155 3.01 20.52 4.72
CA GLU A 155 3.49 19.24 4.23
C GLU A 155 4.87 18.95 4.80
N LYS A 156 4.99 17.84 5.55
CA LYS A 156 6.22 17.33 6.18
C LYS A 156 7.04 18.42 6.88
N PRO A 157 6.45 19.13 7.85
CA PRO A 157 7.16 20.16 8.60
C PRO A 157 8.30 19.54 9.40
N PRO A 158 9.34 20.33 9.75
CA PRO A 158 10.35 19.88 10.70
C PRO A 158 9.72 19.45 12.03
N ALA A 159 10.14 18.33 12.61
CA ALA A 159 9.52 17.75 13.82
C ALA A 159 9.43 18.76 14.99
N TYR A 160 10.40 19.67 15.13
CA TYR A 160 10.41 20.68 16.19
C TYR A 160 9.38 21.82 16.00
N THR A 161 8.74 21.92 14.81
CA THR A 161 7.69 22.93 14.55
C THR A 161 6.27 22.38 14.74
N VAL A 162 6.13 21.07 14.83
CA VAL A 162 4.84 20.38 14.93
C VAL A 162 4.18 20.66 16.29
N GLN A 163 2.93 21.17 16.26
CA GLN A 163 2.16 21.52 17.46
C GLN A 163 0.90 20.68 17.65
N THR A 164 0.57 19.79 16.69
CA THR A 164 -0.61 18.94 16.69
C THR A 164 -0.26 17.57 16.15
N ASP A 165 -1.01 16.57 16.55
CA ASP A 165 -0.92 15.20 16.07
C ASP A 165 -1.89 14.90 14.89
N TYR A 166 -2.71 15.89 14.47
CA TYR A 166 -3.58 15.73 13.32
C TYR A 166 -2.83 15.80 12.01
N ILE A 167 -3.06 14.76 11.18
CA ILE A 167 -2.53 14.66 9.84
C ILE A 167 -3.64 14.59 8.80
N ASN A 168 -3.32 14.96 7.57
CA ASN A 168 -4.14 14.79 6.40
C ASN A 168 -4.33 13.30 6.07
N ALA A 169 -5.55 12.82 6.17
CA ALA A 169 -5.87 11.41 5.95
C ALA A 169 -5.96 11.01 4.47
N GLY A 170 -5.97 11.98 3.55
CA GLY A 170 -6.07 11.71 2.11
C GLY A 170 -7.50 11.45 1.61
N VAL A 171 -8.50 11.94 2.32
CA VAL A 171 -9.92 11.94 1.93
C VAL A 171 -10.41 13.37 1.91
N TYR A 172 -10.97 13.81 0.78
CA TYR A 172 -11.40 15.19 0.58
C TYR A 172 -12.81 15.25 -0.01
N GLY A 173 -13.66 16.12 0.51
CA GLY A 173 -14.95 16.49 -0.06
C GLY A 173 -14.83 17.84 -0.78
N LEU A 174 -14.94 17.82 -2.08
CA LEU A 174 -14.65 18.98 -2.95
C LEU A 174 -15.80 19.27 -3.92
N ASP A 175 -15.68 20.33 -4.67
CA ASP A 175 -16.45 20.62 -5.89
C ASP A 175 -15.53 21.04 -7.03
N ASP A 176 -16.10 21.14 -8.22
CA ASP A 176 -15.40 21.48 -9.47
C ASP A 176 -14.67 22.84 -9.44
N SER A 177 -15.03 23.75 -8.55
CA SER A 177 -14.29 25.01 -8.40
C SER A 177 -12.84 24.83 -7.95
N ILE A 178 -12.47 23.66 -7.37
CA ILE A 178 -11.10 23.35 -6.98
C ILE A 178 -10.15 23.35 -8.19
N PHE A 179 -10.65 23.03 -9.39
CA PHE A 179 -9.79 22.98 -10.58
C PHE A 179 -9.26 24.36 -11.00
N GLU A 180 -9.98 25.45 -10.70
CA GLU A 180 -9.46 26.82 -10.92
C GLU A 180 -8.33 27.14 -9.96
N ASP A 181 -8.45 26.76 -8.68
CA ASP A 181 -7.40 26.98 -7.68
C ASP A 181 -6.16 26.15 -7.99
N LEU A 182 -6.35 24.88 -8.41
CA LEU A 182 -5.25 24.03 -8.85
C LEU A 182 -4.49 24.58 -10.04
N ARG A 183 -5.18 25.09 -11.05
CA ARG A 183 -4.53 25.76 -12.20
C ARG A 183 -3.77 27.03 -11.81
N SER A 184 -4.31 27.77 -10.86
CA SER A 184 -3.66 28.98 -10.36
C SER A 184 -2.38 28.67 -9.57
N ALA A 185 -2.37 27.58 -8.83
CA ALA A 185 -1.23 27.10 -8.03
C ALA A 185 -0.15 26.36 -8.85
N GLU A 186 -0.43 25.91 -10.09
CA GLU A 186 0.48 25.08 -10.92
C GLU A 186 1.80 25.77 -11.29
N ALA A 187 1.89 27.10 -11.14
CA ALA A 187 3.09 27.87 -11.48
C ALA A 187 4.27 27.69 -10.47
N GLU A 188 4.09 27.00 -9.35
CA GLU A 188 5.04 26.94 -8.23
C GLU A 188 5.80 25.60 -8.07
N GLY A 189 5.74 24.66 -9.03
CA GLY A 189 6.49 23.40 -8.97
C GLY A 189 5.61 22.17 -8.73
N GLU A 190 5.92 21.33 -7.72
CA GLU A 190 5.10 20.15 -7.42
C GLU A 190 3.73 20.57 -6.83
N LEU A 191 2.65 20.30 -7.59
CA LEU A 191 1.30 20.69 -7.23
C LEU A 191 0.64 19.64 -6.32
N GLY A 192 0.60 19.91 -5.02
CA GLY A 192 -0.21 19.14 -4.07
C GLY A 192 -1.65 19.64 -3.98
N ILE A 193 -2.63 18.77 -3.70
CA ILE A 193 -4.00 19.19 -3.37
C ILE A 193 -4.00 20.16 -2.18
N THR A 194 -3.17 19.89 -1.19
CA THR A 194 -3.01 20.72 0.00
C THR A 194 -2.57 22.15 -0.32
N THR A 195 -1.84 22.37 -1.42
CA THR A 195 -1.44 23.71 -1.88
C THR A 195 -2.65 24.54 -2.28
N ALA A 196 -3.54 24.00 -3.10
CA ALA A 196 -4.79 24.67 -3.48
C ALA A 196 -5.74 24.85 -2.28
N LEU A 197 -5.82 23.87 -1.37
CA LEU A 197 -6.65 23.95 -0.18
C LEU A 197 -6.18 25.03 0.83
N ARG A 198 -4.90 25.36 0.87
CA ARG A 198 -4.36 26.44 1.72
C ARG A 198 -4.96 27.81 1.38
N GLU A 199 -5.26 28.07 0.12
CA GLU A 199 -5.88 29.32 -0.33
C GLU A 199 -7.34 29.41 0.09
N ARG A 200 -8.00 28.27 0.31
CA ARG A 200 -9.37 28.13 0.77
C ARG A 200 -9.55 28.07 2.29
N ARG A 201 -8.58 28.47 3.09
CA ARG A 201 -8.55 28.33 4.56
C ARG A 201 -9.87 28.72 5.25
N ASP A 202 -10.42 29.86 4.89
CA ASP A 202 -11.65 30.37 5.51
C ASP A 202 -12.92 29.56 5.16
N GLY A 203 -12.83 28.70 4.17
CA GLY A 203 -13.88 27.79 3.72
C GLY A 203 -13.58 26.31 3.95
N LEU A 204 -12.38 25.94 4.37
CA LEU A 204 -11.96 24.55 4.57
C LEU A 204 -12.31 24.06 5.97
N ARG A 205 -13.01 22.94 6.05
CA ARG A 205 -13.36 22.28 7.31
C ARG A 205 -12.71 20.90 7.42
N ALA A 206 -12.40 20.51 8.64
CA ALA A 206 -11.88 19.19 8.94
C ALA A 206 -12.94 18.28 9.53
N VAL A 207 -12.89 17.02 9.17
CA VAL A 207 -13.61 15.92 9.79
C VAL A 207 -12.59 15.03 10.48
N PRO A 208 -12.42 15.14 11.82
CA PRO A 208 -11.62 14.20 12.58
C PRO A 208 -12.29 12.83 12.65
N PHE A 209 -11.51 11.76 12.49
CA PHE A 209 -11.96 10.40 12.72
C PHE A 209 -10.84 9.60 13.43
N ASP A 210 -11.27 8.65 14.25
CA ASP A 210 -10.38 7.79 15.06
C ASP A 210 -10.38 6.33 14.58
N GLY A 211 -10.91 6.08 13.38
CA GLY A 211 -11.00 4.76 12.77
C GLY A 211 -9.69 4.29 12.14
N LEU A 212 -9.76 3.17 11.42
CA LEU A 212 -8.60 2.63 10.71
C LEU A 212 -8.11 3.60 9.64
N TRP A 213 -6.83 3.91 9.74
CA TRP A 213 -6.06 4.61 8.74
C TRP A 213 -4.69 3.93 8.61
N LEU A 214 -4.35 3.45 7.41
CA LEU A 214 -3.11 2.74 7.15
C LEU A 214 -2.45 3.31 5.88
N ASP A 215 -1.16 3.57 5.98
CA ASP A 215 -0.31 4.02 4.88
C ASP A 215 0.81 3.00 4.63
N VAL A 216 1.15 2.80 3.37
CA VAL A 216 2.24 1.93 2.94
C VAL A 216 3.30 2.78 2.26
N SER A 217 4.22 3.32 3.02
CA SER A 217 5.30 4.18 2.51
C SER A 217 6.62 3.43 2.29
N HIS A 218 6.86 2.35 3.06
CA HIS A 218 8.10 1.58 3.04
C HIS A 218 7.83 0.07 2.97
N LEU A 219 8.87 -0.72 2.71
CA LEU A 219 8.76 -2.17 2.59
C LEU A 219 8.25 -2.86 3.87
N TRP A 220 8.65 -2.39 5.05
CA TRP A 220 8.18 -2.93 6.34
C TRP A 220 6.71 -2.57 6.62
N ASP A 221 6.21 -1.46 6.06
CA ASP A 221 4.81 -1.10 6.18
C ASP A 221 3.91 -2.13 5.47
N VAL A 222 4.39 -2.73 4.37
CA VAL A 222 3.66 -3.82 3.68
C VAL A 222 3.35 -4.95 4.65
N LEU A 223 4.32 -5.36 5.50
CA LEU A 223 4.12 -6.42 6.48
C LEU A 223 3.19 -6.00 7.62
N SER A 224 3.42 -4.81 8.19
CA SER A 224 2.63 -4.33 9.32
C SER A 224 1.19 -4.04 8.93
N VAL A 225 0.97 -3.43 7.75
CA VAL A 225 -0.37 -3.17 7.21
C VAL A 225 -1.08 -4.47 6.84
N ASN A 226 -0.35 -5.42 6.23
CA ASN A 226 -0.89 -6.76 5.94
C ASN A 226 -1.40 -7.45 7.23
N GLY A 227 -0.61 -7.47 8.28
CA GLY A 227 -1.04 -8.04 9.57
C GLY A 227 -2.30 -7.37 10.12
N ARG A 228 -2.37 -6.02 10.10
CA ARG A 228 -3.52 -5.26 10.60
C ARG A 228 -4.79 -5.46 9.75
N VAL A 229 -4.65 -5.68 8.45
CA VAL A 229 -5.77 -6.02 7.58
C VAL A 229 -6.25 -7.44 7.87
N LEU A 230 -5.34 -8.41 7.98
CA LEU A 230 -5.68 -9.80 8.31
C LEU A 230 -6.35 -9.97 9.68
N ASP A 231 -6.04 -9.11 10.66
CA ASP A 231 -6.73 -9.08 11.96
C ASP A 231 -8.23 -8.77 11.86
N ARG A 232 -8.66 -8.17 10.76
CA ARG A 232 -10.04 -7.72 10.53
C ARG A 232 -10.79 -8.55 9.48
N LEU A 233 -10.06 -9.28 8.65
CA LEU A 233 -10.67 -10.17 7.68
C LEU A 233 -11.18 -11.44 8.38
N GLU A 234 -12.40 -11.86 8.02
CA GLU A 234 -12.85 -13.21 8.36
C GLU A 234 -11.86 -14.22 7.71
N PRO A 235 -11.49 -15.29 8.41
CA PRO A 235 -10.63 -16.32 7.84
C PRO A 235 -11.22 -16.84 6.53
N SER A 236 -10.59 -16.53 5.41
CA SER A 236 -11.01 -17.06 4.11
C SER A 236 -10.01 -18.11 3.66
N GLU A 237 -10.43 -19.38 3.69
CA GLU A 237 -9.76 -20.42 2.95
C GLU A 237 -10.29 -20.40 1.51
N SER A 238 -9.39 -20.23 0.54
CA SER A 238 -9.78 -20.43 -0.85
C SER A 238 -10.28 -21.86 -1.05
N SER A 239 -11.44 -22.02 -1.66
CA SER A 239 -12.04 -23.33 -1.95
C SER A 239 -11.18 -24.23 -2.86
N THR A 240 -10.14 -23.65 -3.49
CA THR A 240 -9.21 -24.35 -4.40
C THR A 240 -7.86 -24.67 -3.74
N ALA A 241 -7.62 -24.25 -2.50
CA ALA A 241 -6.37 -24.53 -1.80
C ALA A 241 -6.20 -26.02 -1.48
N ALA A 242 -5.05 -26.60 -1.83
CA ALA A 242 -4.69 -27.99 -1.52
C ALA A 242 -3.80 -28.06 -0.28
N ILE A 243 -4.43 -28.17 0.89
CA ILE A 243 -3.76 -28.21 2.20
C ILE A 243 -3.68 -29.65 2.68
N HIS A 244 -2.48 -30.15 2.94
CA HIS A 244 -2.31 -31.51 3.47
C HIS A 244 -2.75 -31.59 4.95
N GLU A 245 -3.34 -32.71 5.38
CA GLU A 245 -3.88 -32.92 6.73
C GLU A 245 -2.91 -32.67 7.89
N ARG A 246 -1.59 -32.74 7.66
CA ARG A 246 -0.52 -32.50 8.66
C ARG A 246 0.07 -31.09 8.54
N VAL A 247 -0.65 -30.15 8.01
CA VAL A 247 -0.28 -28.73 7.95
C VAL A 247 -0.91 -28.00 9.13
N THR A 248 -0.19 -27.00 9.66
CA THR A 248 -0.75 -26.06 10.61
C THR A 248 -0.89 -24.71 9.93
N VAL A 249 -2.11 -24.24 9.74
CA VAL A 249 -2.42 -22.86 9.36
C VAL A 249 -3.09 -22.22 10.56
N VAL A 250 -2.55 -21.09 10.99
CA VAL A 250 -3.08 -20.34 12.15
C VAL A 250 -3.97 -19.21 11.66
N ASP A 251 -4.93 -18.77 12.47
CA ASP A 251 -5.76 -17.61 12.18
C ASP A 251 -4.91 -16.38 11.79
N GLN A 252 -5.53 -15.36 11.21
CA GLN A 252 -4.85 -14.18 10.67
C GLN A 252 -3.92 -14.51 9.49
N THR A 253 -4.36 -15.42 8.63
CA THR A 253 -3.71 -15.77 7.37
C THR A 253 -4.70 -15.63 6.23
N SER A 254 -4.20 -15.28 5.04
CA SER A 254 -4.98 -15.24 3.80
C SER A 254 -4.37 -16.16 2.76
N LEU A 255 -5.19 -16.99 2.14
CA LEU A 255 -4.77 -17.94 1.09
C LEU A 255 -5.45 -17.59 -0.23
N GLY A 256 -4.67 -17.33 -1.25
CA GLY A 256 -5.15 -17.16 -2.62
C GLY A 256 -5.60 -18.48 -3.27
N SER A 257 -5.99 -18.40 -4.53
CA SER A 257 -6.44 -19.55 -5.30
C SER A 257 -5.29 -20.52 -5.61
N ASP A 258 -5.60 -21.82 -5.65
CA ASP A 258 -4.66 -22.89 -6.02
C ASP A 258 -3.36 -22.97 -5.18
N VAL A 259 -3.39 -22.42 -3.97
CA VAL A 259 -2.28 -22.55 -3.00
C VAL A 259 -2.09 -24.03 -2.63
N ARG A 260 -0.84 -24.49 -2.57
CA ARG A 260 -0.47 -25.85 -2.21
C ARG A 260 0.44 -25.87 -1.00
N ILE A 261 0.00 -26.46 0.11
CA ILE A 261 0.79 -26.55 1.34
C ILE A 261 1.07 -28.03 1.63
N ARG A 262 2.37 -28.38 1.64
CA ARG A 262 2.87 -29.73 1.77
C ARG A 262 2.95 -30.19 3.24
N PRO A 263 3.09 -31.53 3.47
CA PRO A 263 3.08 -32.10 4.83
C PRO A 263 4.07 -31.46 5.80
N GLY A 264 3.61 -31.20 7.02
CA GLY A 264 4.42 -30.67 8.12
C GLY A 264 4.77 -29.19 8.01
N ALA A 265 4.31 -28.49 6.98
CA ALA A 265 4.49 -27.04 6.90
C ALA A 265 3.64 -26.32 7.94
N THR A 266 4.10 -25.15 8.36
CA THR A 266 3.43 -24.27 9.34
C THR A 266 3.33 -22.86 8.78
N VAL A 267 2.11 -22.34 8.67
CA VAL A 267 1.82 -20.94 8.29
C VAL A 267 1.28 -20.21 9.51
N LEU A 268 1.99 -19.17 9.91
CA LEU A 268 1.77 -18.42 11.14
C LEU A 268 1.11 -17.06 10.86
N PRO A 269 0.56 -16.38 11.89
CA PRO A 269 -0.16 -15.12 11.73
C PRO A 269 0.59 -14.05 10.94
N GLY A 270 -0.17 -13.12 10.36
CA GLY A 270 0.35 -12.03 9.54
C GLY A 270 0.79 -12.46 8.13
N THR A 271 0.45 -13.69 7.70
CA THR A 271 0.89 -14.25 6.44
C THR A 271 -0.20 -14.23 5.37
N SER A 272 0.12 -13.65 4.21
CA SER A 272 -0.69 -13.76 2.99
C SER A 272 0.06 -14.57 1.94
N LEU A 273 -0.60 -15.58 1.39
CA LEU A 273 -0.10 -16.41 0.28
C LEU A 273 -0.94 -16.11 -0.96
N GLY A 274 -0.34 -15.53 -1.97
CA GLY A 274 -0.98 -15.24 -3.27
C GLY A 274 -1.34 -16.49 -4.06
N ASP A 275 -1.97 -16.31 -5.21
CA ASP A 275 -2.40 -17.41 -6.07
C ASP A 275 -1.24 -18.32 -6.50
N ASN A 276 -1.52 -19.62 -6.64
CA ASN A 276 -0.55 -20.64 -7.07
C ASN A 276 0.70 -20.81 -6.19
N VAL A 277 0.76 -20.19 -5.00
CA VAL A 277 1.90 -20.34 -4.10
C VAL A 277 2.07 -21.78 -3.64
N VAL A 278 3.32 -22.25 -3.61
CA VAL A 278 3.66 -23.60 -3.13
C VAL A 278 4.55 -23.50 -1.89
N ILE A 279 4.07 -24.07 -0.78
CA ILE A 279 4.83 -24.20 0.46
C ILE A 279 5.33 -25.65 0.60
N GLY A 280 6.65 -25.82 0.69
CA GLY A 280 7.34 -27.10 0.81
C GLY A 280 7.11 -27.80 2.15
N SER A 281 7.47 -29.10 2.19
CA SER A 281 7.32 -29.90 3.41
C SER A 281 8.18 -29.38 4.56
N ASN A 282 7.59 -29.30 5.77
CA ASN A 282 8.23 -28.80 6.99
C ASN A 282 8.74 -27.34 6.89
N ALA A 283 8.30 -26.57 5.91
CA ALA A 283 8.60 -25.14 5.83
C ALA A 283 7.81 -24.35 6.90
N VAL A 284 8.39 -23.26 7.39
CA VAL A 284 7.75 -22.32 8.33
C VAL A 284 7.68 -20.95 7.68
N VAL A 285 6.48 -20.40 7.58
CA VAL A 285 6.22 -19.06 7.04
C VAL A 285 5.49 -18.24 8.10
N ALA A 286 6.02 -17.08 8.46
CA ALA A 286 5.50 -16.24 9.54
C ALA A 286 5.61 -14.75 9.19
N ASN A 287 4.52 -14.00 9.40
CA ASN A 287 4.48 -12.57 9.12
C ASN A 287 5.09 -12.25 7.75
N ALA A 288 4.50 -12.81 6.69
CA ALA A 288 5.06 -12.75 5.35
C ALA A 288 3.99 -12.43 4.29
N VAL A 289 4.38 -11.64 3.30
CA VAL A 289 3.58 -11.42 2.08
C VAL A 289 4.27 -12.17 0.95
N VAL A 290 3.65 -13.26 0.51
CA VAL A 290 4.15 -14.13 -0.56
C VAL A 290 3.30 -13.91 -1.79
N LEU A 291 3.88 -13.32 -2.84
CA LEU A 291 3.18 -12.95 -4.06
C LEU A 291 2.88 -14.17 -4.95
N PRO A 292 1.98 -14.04 -5.93
CA PRO A 292 1.56 -15.16 -6.78
C PRO A 292 2.72 -15.93 -7.43
N ASP A 293 2.50 -17.22 -7.69
CA ASP A 293 3.43 -18.14 -8.32
C ASP A 293 4.75 -18.40 -7.57
N ALA A 294 4.93 -17.82 -6.38
CA ALA A 294 6.14 -18.02 -5.59
C ALA A 294 6.23 -19.43 -4.98
N ARG A 295 7.45 -19.88 -4.70
CA ARG A 295 7.75 -21.21 -4.17
C ARG A 295 8.65 -21.13 -2.95
N ILE A 296 8.21 -21.71 -1.85
CA ILE A 296 9.00 -21.89 -0.63
C ILE A 296 9.42 -23.35 -0.54
N GLY A 297 10.70 -23.63 -0.56
CA GLY A 297 11.28 -24.98 -0.56
C GLY A 297 11.10 -25.74 0.74
N ASP A 298 11.34 -27.06 0.69
CA ASP A 298 11.22 -27.95 1.83
C ASP A 298 12.16 -27.52 2.98
N GLY A 299 11.66 -27.44 4.20
CA GLY A 299 12.41 -27.05 5.39
C GLY A 299 12.86 -25.59 5.45
N ALA A 300 12.44 -24.75 4.51
CA ALA A 300 12.76 -23.33 4.54
C ALA A 300 12.06 -22.62 5.71
N VAL A 301 12.70 -21.59 6.26
CA VAL A 301 12.15 -20.72 7.30
C VAL A 301 12.10 -19.30 6.76
N VAL A 302 10.89 -18.73 6.64
CA VAL A 302 10.66 -17.40 6.09
C VAL A 302 9.91 -16.56 7.13
N ARG A 303 10.55 -15.52 7.65
CA ARG A 303 9.99 -14.66 8.70
C ARG A 303 10.15 -13.18 8.35
N ASP A 304 9.12 -12.40 8.68
CA ASP A 304 9.10 -10.95 8.46
C ASP A 304 9.53 -10.58 7.02
N CYS A 305 8.98 -11.28 6.00
CA CYS A 305 9.53 -11.28 4.66
C CYS A 305 8.49 -10.99 3.58
N ILE A 306 8.94 -10.30 2.53
CA ILE A 306 8.16 -10.16 1.30
C ILE A 306 8.84 -11.02 0.23
N VAL A 307 8.08 -11.95 -0.37
CA VAL A 307 8.55 -12.82 -1.45
C VAL A 307 7.82 -12.43 -2.73
N GLY A 308 8.57 -11.96 -3.72
CA GLY A 308 8.05 -11.44 -4.99
C GLY A 308 7.35 -12.47 -5.86
N GLU A 309 6.66 -11.98 -6.89
CA GLU A 309 5.96 -12.78 -7.88
C GLU A 309 6.93 -13.75 -8.60
N ASN A 310 6.54 -15.03 -8.70
CA ASN A 310 7.37 -16.08 -9.30
C ASN A 310 8.77 -16.25 -8.68
N ALA A 311 8.99 -15.78 -7.44
CA ALA A 311 10.26 -15.98 -6.74
C ALA A 311 10.37 -17.38 -6.12
N SER A 312 11.58 -17.87 -5.93
CA SER A 312 11.84 -19.19 -5.35
C SER A 312 12.82 -19.14 -4.18
N ILE A 313 12.39 -19.69 -3.06
CA ILE A 313 13.20 -19.88 -1.86
C ILE A 313 13.63 -21.36 -1.83
N GLY A 314 14.92 -21.64 -1.93
CA GLY A 314 15.45 -23.00 -1.97
C GLY A 314 15.25 -23.78 -0.65
N PRO A 315 15.44 -25.11 -0.67
CA PRO A 315 15.26 -25.95 0.50
C PRO A 315 16.22 -25.56 1.63
N ASN A 316 15.72 -25.60 2.88
CA ASN A 316 16.47 -25.22 4.08
C ASN A 316 17.07 -23.79 4.04
N ALA A 317 16.60 -22.92 3.16
CA ALA A 317 16.96 -21.51 3.21
C ALA A 317 16.29 -20.83 4.40
N THR A 318 16.96 -19.83 4.98
CA THR A 318 16.48 -19.11 6.15
C THR A 318 16.46 -17.61 5.85
N VAL A 319 15.29 -17.00 5.95
CA VAL A 319 15.15 -15.56 6.09
C VAL A 319 14.97 -15.27 7.57
N GLU A 320 15.99 -14.66 8.17
CA GLU A 320 15.97 -14.31 9.58
C GLU A 320 15.01 -13.15 9.80
N GLY A 321 14.00 -13.37 10.63
CA GLY A 321 13.09 -12.30 11.04
C GLY A 321 13.73 -11.39 12.08
N GLY A 322 13.03 -10.32 12.43
CA GLY A 322 13.42 -9.47 13.55
C GLY A 322 13.54 -7.99 13.19
N GLU A 323 13.98 -7.23 14.19
CA GLU A 323 14.19 -5.79 14.08
C GLU A 323 15.57 -5.50 13.50
N THR A 324 15.65 -4.46 12.69
CA THR A 324 16.88 -4.00 12.04
C THR A 324 16.82 -2.49 11.77
N ASN A 325 17.98 -1.92 11.44
CA ASN A 325 18.05 -0.53 10.97
C ASN A 325 18.17 -0.55 9.44
N VAL A 326 17.32 0.24 8.77
CA VAL A 326 17.27 0.34 7.31
C VAL A 326 17.54 1.78 6.88
N VAL A 327 18.32 1.97 5.82
CA VAL A 327 18.54 3.29 5.22
C VAL A 327 17.72 3.41 3.94
N VAL A 328 16.88 4.44 3.87
CA VAL A 328 16.08 4.79 2.69
C VAL A 328 16.22 6.28 2.41
N ASP A 329 16.59 6.65 1.19
CA ASP A 329 16.75 8.06 0.75
C ASP A 329 17.67 8.91 1.68
N ASN A 330 18.72 8.29 2.26
CA ASN A 330 19.68 8.81 3.26
C ASN A 330 19.12 8.99 4.69
N ASP A 331 17.87 8.64 4.95
CA ASP A 331 17.30 8.61 6.29
C ASP A 331 17.48 7.22 6.92
N VAL A 332 17.83 7.19 8.22
CA VAL A 332 17.98 5.96 8.99
C VAL A 332 16.69 5.69 9.76
N TYR A 333 16.06 4.56 9.45
CA TYR A 333 14.91 4.05 10.18
C TYR A 333 15.36 2.97 11.14
N GLU A 334 15.24 3.24 12.43
CA GLU A 334 15.70 2.33 13.48
C GLU A 334 14.60 1.36 13.91
N GLN A 335 15.01 0.15 14.31
CA GLN A 335 14.15 -0.88 14.90
C GLN A 335 12.92 -1.26 14.04
N VAL A 336 13.05 -1.18 12.71
CA VAL A 336 12.00 -1.64 11.80
C VAL A 336 12.00 -3.16 11.72
N ARG A 337 10.82 -3.79 11.73
CA ARG A 337 10.68 -5.23 11.59
C ARG A 337 10.67 -5.62 10.12
N LEU A 338 11.80 -6.12 9.63
CA LEU A 338 12.00 -6.57 8.24
C LEU A 338 13.06 -7.66 8.20
N GLY A 339 12.65 -8.91 8.00
CA GLY A 339 13.59 -10.03 7.78
C GLY A 339 14.23 -9.93 6.41
N GLY A 340 13.45 -9.82 5.36
CA GLY A 340 13.98 -9.63 4.02
C GLY A 340 12.94 -9.35 2.96
N VAL A 341 13.44 -8.97 1.78
CA VAL A 341 12.64 -8.84 0.55
C VAL A 341 13.35 -9.60 -0.55
N VAL A 342 12.65 -10.52 -1.18
CA VAL A 342 13.10 -11.19 -2.41
C VAL A 342 12.26 -10.64 -3.56
N GLY A 343 12.88 -9.93 -4.48
CA GLY A 343 12.17 -9.32 -5.61
C GLY A 343 11.57 -10.35 -6.57
N ASP A 344 10.75 -9.88 -7.50
CA ASP A 344 10.07 -10.72 -8.49
C ASP A 344 11.08 -11.53 -9.32
N ASN A 345 10.76 -12.80 -9.58
CA ASN A 345 11.63 -13.76 -10.26
C ASN A 345 12.99 -13.98 -9.54
N GLY A 346 13.11 -13.60 -8.26
CA GLY A 346 14.31 -13.84 -7.46
C GLY A 346 14.46 -15.32 -7.11
N SER A 347 15.70 -15.80 -6.99
CA SER A 347 15.98 -17.20 -6.68
C SER A 347 17.03 -17.33 -5.59
N LEU A 348 16.68 -17.98 -4.49
CA LEU A 348 17.59 -18.38 -3.43
C LEU A 348 17.90 -19.88 -3.56
N GLY A 349 19.16 -20.23 -3.62
CA GLY A 349 19.63 -21.62 -3.56
C GLY A 349 19.38 -22.27 -2.20
N GLY A 350 19.56 -23.58 -2.10
CA GLY A 350 19.41 -24.33 -0.85
C GLY A 350 20.39 -23.86 0.24
N GLY A 351 19.89 -23.76 1.49
CA GLY A 351 20.69 -23.36 2.65
C GLY A 351 21.22 -21.92 2.62
N VAL A 352 20.63 -21.05 1.82
CA VAL A 352 20.92 -19.60 1.84
C VAL A 352 20.39 -19.00 3.13
N THR A 353 21.14 -18.08 3.73
CA THR A 353 20.68 -17.28 4.88
C THR A 353 20.61 -15.80 4.48
N LEU A 354 19.47 -15.16 4.70
CA LEU A 354 19.31 -13.71 4.60
C LEU A 354 19.24 -13.11 6.00
N SER A 355 20.15 -12.17 6.29
CA SER A 355 20.11 -11.36 7.51
C SER A 355 18.95 -10.37 7.50
N PRO A 356 18.44 -9.92 8.67
CA PRO A 356 17.38 -8.92 8.76
C PRO A 356 17.69 -7.66 7.95
N GLY A 357 16.69 -7.13 7.26
CA GLY A 357 16.82 -5.95 6.40
C GLY A 357 17.41 -6.20 5.01
N THR A 358 17.69 -7.45 4.65
CA THR A 358 18.21 -7.78 3.31
C THR A 358 17.16 -7.52 2.25
N VAL A 359 17.52 -6.77 1.20
CA VAL A 359 16.65 -6.47 0.05
C VAL A 359 17.32 -6.96 -1.23
N LEU A 360 16.75 -7.98 -1.85
CA LEU A 360 17.19 -8.50 -3.15
C LEU A 360 16.31 -7.93 -4.25
N GLY A 361 16.95 -7.33 -5.25
CA GLY A 361 16.26 -6.80 -6.45
C GLY A 361 15.62 -7.92 -7.27
N ASN A 362 14.81 -7.52 -8.26
CA ASN A 362 14.14 -8.46 -9.15
C ASN A 362 15.18 -9.26 -9.96
N GLN A 363 14.85 -10.53 -10.26
CA GLN A 363 15.69 -11.44 -11.04
C GLN A 363 17.08 -11.74 -10.41
N THR A 364 17.26 -11.44 -9.11
CA THR A 364 18.47 -11.74 -8.39
C THR A 364 18.59 -13.24 -8.14
N THR A 365 19.77 -13.82 -8.38
CA THR A 365 20.06 -15.24 -8.08
C THR A 365 21.12 -15.32 -6.98
N VAL A 366 20.82 -16.06 -5.91
CA VAL A 366 21.77 -16.35 -4.82
C VAL A 366 22.10 -17.84 -4.83
N GLU A 367 23.37 -18.18 -5.04
CA GLU A 367 23.83 -19.57 -5.04
C GLU A 367 23.72 -20.22 -3.65
N SER A 368 23.59 -21.55 -3.63
CA SER A 368 23.38 -22.33 -2.39
C SER A 368 24.45 -22.08 -1.34
N GLY A 369 24.02 -21.99 -0.08
CA GLY A 369 24.88 -21.85 1.09
C GLY A 369 25.51 -20.45 1.26
N CYS A 370 25.07 -19.46 0.52
CA CYS A 370 25.47 -18.06 0.74
C CYS A 370 24.78 -17.47 1.98
N HIS A 371 25.51 -16.57 2.65
CA HIS A 371 24.94 -15.67 3.66
C HIS A 371 24.94 -14.25 3.08
N VAL A 372 23.77 -13.61 3.03
CA VAL A 372 23.59 -12.32 2.37
C VAL A 372 22.99 -11.30 3.33
N SER A 373 23.50 -10.08 3.26
CA SER A 373 23.00 -8.93 4.01
C SER A 373 23.00 -7.66 3.15
N GLY A 374 22.19 -6.69 3.53
CA GLY A 374 22.08 -5.40 2.86
C GLY A 374 21.30 -5.45 1.55
N ARG A 375 21.57 -4.51 0.64
CA ARG A 375 20.83 -4.36 -0.61
C ARG A 375 21.63 -4.92 -1.79
N ILE A 376 21.00 -5.82 -2.54
CA ILE A 376 21.53 -6.40 -3.78
C ILE A 376 20.67 -5.87 -4.93
N GLU A 377 21.34 -5.36 -5.97
CA GLU A 377 20.66 -4.81 -7.13
C GLU A 377 19.97 -5.90 -7.98
N HIS A 378 19.05 -5.46 -8.85
CA HIS A 378 18.37 -6.36 -9.78
C HIS A 378 19.35 -7.04 -10.76
N ASP A 379 18.95 -8.19 -11.30
CA ASP A 379 19.72 -9.03 -12.23
C ASP A 379 21.11 -9.51 -11.70
N ALA A 380 21.36 -9.36 -10.40
CA ALA A 380 22.62 -9.75 -9.78
C ALA A 380 22.71 -11.26 -9.52
N VAL A 381 23.91 -11.79 -9.56
CA VAL A 381 24.23 -13.16 -9.17
C VAL A 381 25.19 -13.13 -7.98
N VAL A 382 24.73 -13.60 -6.82
CA VAL A 382 25.53 -13.72 -5.60
C VAL A 382 26.11 -15.13 -5.52
N ARG A 383 27.41 -15.23 -5.47
CA ARG A 383 28.15 -16.48 -5.41
C ARG A 383 28.87 -16.63 -4.08
N ARG A 384 29.08 -17.87 -3.69
CA ARG A 384 29.94 -18.18 -2.56
C ARG A 384 31.39 -17.88 -2.93
N GLY A 385 32.01 -16.98 -2.15
CA GLY A 385 33.42 -16.64 -2.29
C GLY A 385 34.36 -17.73 -1.74
#